data_ae771b5524f7b3e7d4ce20265b6fdb31
#
_entry.id   ae771b5524f7b3e7d4ce20265b6fdb31
#
_cell.length_a   1.000
_cell.length_b   1.000
_cell.length_c   1.000
_cell.angle_alpha   90.00
_cell.angle_beta   90.00
_cell.angle_gamma   90.00
#
_symmetry.space_group_name_H-M   'P 1'
#
loop_
_entity.id
_entity.type
_entity.pdbx_description
1 polymer ?
#
loop_
_entity_poly.entity_id
_entity_poly.type
_entity_poly.pdbx_seq_one_letter_code
_entity_poly.pdbx_strand_id
1 'polypeptide(L)'
;MAQLWGGRFTKETDQLVYNFNASISFDQKFYKEDIEGSIAHVTMLGKQGIISQAESNDIVACLKQILKEVESGELEISSKYEDIHSFVEATLIDRLGDTGKKLHTGRSRNDQVALDMRLFTRKTVKETDDELKELLAVILKIMKENTQTIMPGFTHLQKAQPITLAHHMGAYFEMFKRDRSRLCDIYKRMNYCPLGSGALAGTTYPLDRDYTAQLLDFYGPTLNSMDGVSDRDYLIEFLSALSTIMMHLSRFSEEIIIWNSNEYQFVEIDDAYSTGSSIMPQKKNPDIAELVRGKTGRVYGALMSLLTTMKGIPLAYNKDMQEDKELAFDAFDTAKGCIALFTGMIDTMKFNKDVMRKSANNGFTNATDAADYLVKKGVPFRDAHGIVGRIVLYCIDKGIAIDDMSIDELKAISPVFEEDVFDAISMETCVSTRCTVCLLYTSPSPRDS
;
A
#
# COMPACT_ATOMS: atom_id res chain seq x y z
N MET A 1 35.46 -20.33 8.15
CA MET A 1 34.43 -19.25 8.23
C MET A 1 35.15 -17.94 8.44
N ALA A 2 34.97 -16.98 7.58
CA ALA A 2 35.64 -15.69 7.69
C ALA A 2 34.87 -14.80 8.70
N GLN A 3 35.27 -14.85 9.96
CA GLN A 3 34.84 -13.88 10.97
C GLN A 3 35.76 -12.67 10.93
N LEU A 4 35.22 -11.49 10.67
CA LEU A 4 35.96 -10.24 10.69
C LEU A 4 36.20 -9.68 12.10
N TRP A 5 35.64 -10.37 13.13
CA TRP A 5 35.84 -10.10 14.56
C TRP A 5 36.29 -11.37 15.29
N GLY A 6 37.30 -11.32 16.09
CA GLY A 6 37.79 -12.54 16.72
C GLY A 6 38.90 -12.36 17.76
N GLY A 7 39.58 -11.22 17.82
CA GLY A 7 40.79 -11.03 18.60
C GLY A 7 40.69 -11.30 20.13
N ARG A 8 39.47 -11.32 20.70
CA ARG A 8 39.22 -11.57 22.14
C ARG A 8 38.79 -13.00 22.42
N PHE A 9 38.27 -13.71 21.41
CA PHE A 9 37.66 -15.04 21.61
C PHE A 9 38.69 -16.13 21.53
N THR A 10 38.64 -17.08 22.49
CA THR A 10 39.57 -18.21 22.62
C THR A 10 39.01 -19.53 22.11
N LYS A 11 37.75 -19.54 21.68
CA LYS A 11 37.05 -20.69 21.12
C LYS A 11 36.36 -20.34 19.83
N GLU A 12 36.25 -21.28 18.92
CA GLU A 12 35.42 -21.16 17.73
C GLU A 12 33.94 -21.08 18.10
N THR A 13 33.19 -20.31 17.30
CA THR A 13 31.73 -20.19 17.47
C THR A 13 31.06 -21.52 17.09
N ASP A 14 30.15 -21.99 17.93
CA ASP A 14 29.32 -23.17 17.63
C ASP A 14 28.53 -22.95 16.33
N GLN A 15 28.43 -24.00 15.52
CA GLN A 15 27.78 -23.91 14.20
C GLN A 15 26.29 -23.55 14.29
N LEU A 16 25.58 -24.02 15.32
CA LEU A 16 24.17 -23.67 15.52
C LEU A 16 24.01 -22.18 15.87
N VAL A 17 24.92 -21.66 16.72
CA VAL A 17 24.95 -20.23 17.08
C VAL A 17 25.28 -19.39 15.87
N TYR A 18 26.21 -19.80 15.01
CA TYR A 18 26.52 -19.12 13.78
C TYR A 18 25.31 -19.04 12.85
N ASN A 19 24.67 -20.19 12.57
CA ASN A 19 23.50 -20.26 11.70
C ASN A 19 22.31 -19.47 12.24
N PHE A 20 22.12 -19.47 13.57
CA PHE A 20 21.05 -18.69 14.21
C PHE A 20 21.25 -17.18 14.13
N ASN A 21 22.50 -16.74 14.14
CA ASN A 21 22.84 -15.32 14.06
C ASN A 21 22.93 -14.79 12.63
N ALA A 22 23.17 -15.67 11.64
CA ALA A 22 23.39 -15.28 10.26
C ALA A 22 22.12 -14.66 9.64
N SER A 23 22.30 -13.55 8.92
CA SER A 23 21.21 -12.81 8.25
C SER A 23 21.32 -12.79 6.72
N ILE A 24 22.42 -13.35 6.17
CA ILE A 24 22.69 -13.31 4.72
C ILE A 24 21.54 -13.85 3.86
N SER A 25 20.74 -14.80 4.38
CA SER A 25 19.62 -15.39 3.65
C SER A 25 18.53 -14.39 3.29
N PHE A 26 18.37 -13.33 4.09
CA PHE A 26 17.36 -12.30 3.88
C PHE A 26 17.95 -10.90 3.67
N ASP A 27 19.06 -10.53 4.31
CA ASP A 27 19.65 -9.19 4.17
C ASP A 27 20.36 -8.99 2.83
N GLN A 28 20.73 -10.06 2.11
CA GLN A 28 21.18 -9.95 0.73
C GLN A 28 20.22 -9.15 -0.16
N LYS A 29 18.96 -8.97 0.23
CA LYS A 29 17.95 -8.24 -0.51
C LYS A 29 18.29 -6.75 -0.68
N PHE A 30 19.05 -6.18 0.23
CA PHE A 30 19.52 -4.81 0.15
C PHE A 30 21.03 -4.66 -0.20
N TYR A 31 21.62 -5.65 -0.90
CA TYR A 31 23.03 -5.58 -1.33
C TYR A 31 23.39 -4.27 -2.06
N LYS A 32 22.42 -3.75 -2.81
CA LYS A 32 22.60 -2.51 -3.56
C LYS A 32 22.72 -1.30 -2.64
N GLU A 33 21.87 -1.22 -1.66
CA GLU A 33 21.84 -0.17 -0.65
C GLU A 33 23.10 -0.18 0.20
N ASP A 34 23.62 -1.36 0.59
CA ASP A 34 24.89 -1.50 1.30
C ASP A 34 26.08 -0.99 0.47
N ILE A 35 26.14 -1.36 -0.80
CA ILE A 35 27.21 -0.91 -1.69
C ILE A 35 27.12 0.60 -1.96
N GLU A 36 25.93 1.16 -2.20
CA GLU A 36 25.70 2.59 -2.38
C GLU A 36 26.10 3.39 -1.12
N GLY A 37 25.71 2.93 0.05
CA GLY A 37 26.10 3.49 1.33
C GLY A 37 27.62 3.45 1.55
N SER A 38 28.26 2.34 1.21
CA SER A 38 29.69 2.16 1.29
C SER A 38 30.46 3.08 0.32
N ILE A 39 29.96 3.29 -0.91
CA ILE A 39 30.52 4.24 -1.88
C ILE A 39 30.47 5.67 -1.33
N ALA A 40 29.31 6.08 -0.77
CA ALA A 40 29.15 7.41 -0.19
C ALA A 40 30.10 7.62 1.01
N HIS A 41 30.20 6.62 1.89
CA HIS A 41 31.11 6.67 3.04
C HIS A 41 32.57 6.84 2.63
N VAL A 42 33.06 6.00 1.74
CA VAL A 42 34.47 6.07 1.26
C VAL A 42 34.76 7.34 0.51
N THR A 43 33.83 7.83 -0.30
CA THR A 43 33.97 9.14 -0.98
C THR A 43 34.14 10.25 0.04
N MET A 44 33.39 10.24 1.13
CA MET A 44 33.53 11.20 2.24
C MET A 44 34.88 11.04 2.96
N LEU A 45 35.34 9.81 3.25
CA LEU A 45 36.65 9.56 3.88
C LEU A 45 37.77 10.13 3.06
N GLY A 46 37.75 9.96 1.74
CA GLY A 46 38.75 10.56 0.81
C GLY A 46 38.72 12.08 0.84
N LYS A 47 37.54 12.70 0.74
CA LYS A 47 37.35 14.16 0.82
C LYS A 47 37.86 14.75 2.13
N GLN A 48 37.67 14.06 3.25
CA GLN A 48 38.13 14.49 4.57
C GLN A 48 39.62 14.20 4.82
N GLY A 49 40.32 13.53 3.89
CA GLY A 49 41.72 13.16 4.04
C GLY A 49 41.99 12.11 5.12
N ILE A 50 40.94 11.37 5.54
CA ILE A 50 41.07 10.25 6.49
C ILE A 50 41.78 9.08 5.82
N ILE A 51 41.49 8.86 4.56
CA ILE A 51 42.26 8.01 3.63
C ILE A 51 42.71 8.86 2.45
N SER A 52 43.68 8.40 1.69
CA SER A 52 44.13 9.14 0.51
C SER A 52 43.04 9.11 -0.58
N GLN A 53 43.02 10.15 -1.44
CA GLN A 53 42.09 10.23 -2.55
C GLN A 53 42.27 9.06 -3.55
N ALA A 54 43.49 8.57 -3.73
CA ALA A 54 43.77 7.40 -4.56
C ALA A 54 43.11 6.15 -4.01
N GLU A 55 43.28 5.86 -2.72
CA GLU A 55 42.64 4.72 -2.05
C GLU A 55 41.10 4.81 -2.10
N SER A 56 40.55 6.01 -1.87
CA SER A 56 39.11 6.25 -2.01
C SER A 56 38.62 5.91 -3.42
N ASN A 57 39.32 6.37 -4.45
CA ASN A 57 38.93 6.10 -5.84
C ASN A 57 39.00 4.60 -6.18
N ASP A 58 40.05 3.90 -5.71
CA ASP A 58 40.24 2.48 -5.94
C ASP A 58 39.10 1.66 -5.27
N ILE A 59 38.74 1.98 -4.03
CA ILE A 59 37.66 1.32 -3.31
C ILE A 59 36.31 1.59 -4.00
N VAL A 60 36.02 2.85 -4.39
CA VAL A 60 34.79 3.19 -5.11
C VAL A 60 34.68 2.46 -6.44
N ALA A 61 35.78 2.40 -7.21
CA ALA A 61 35.81 1.67 -8.47
C ALA A 61 35.54 0.17 -8.28
N CYS A 62 36.16 -0.45 -7.27
CA CYS A 62 35.97 -1.86 -6.96
C CYS A 62 34.54 -2.14 -6.47
N LEU A 63 33.95 -1.30 -5.60
CA LEU A 63 32.55 -1.44 -5.15
C LEU A 63 31.55 -1.36 -6.30
N LYS A 64 31.76 -0.43 -7.24
CA LYS A 64 30.93 -0.34 -8.46
C LYS A 64 31.06 -1.59 -9.34
N GLN A 65 32.24 -2.18 -9.40
CA GLN A 65 32.46 -3.41 -10.15
C GLN A 65 31.78 -4.61 -9.45
N ILE A 66 31.87 -4.70 -8.12
CA ILE A 66 31.15 -5.72 -7.31
C ILE A 66 29.64 -5.61 -7.55
N LEU A 67 29.09 -4.39 -7.49
CA LEU A 67 27.67 -4.15 -7.75
C LEU A 67 27.25 -4.68 -9.13
N LYS A 68 28.01 -4.32 -10.17
CA LYS A 68 27.72 -4.75 -11.53
C LYS A 68 27.76 -6.27 -11.68
N GLU A 69 28.72 -6.93 -11.06
CA GLU A 69 28.90 -8.39 -11.14
C GLU A 69 27.81 -9.13 -10.36
N VAL A 70 27.34 -8.60 -9.23
CA VAL A 70 26.17 -9.14 -8.52
C VAL A 70 24.91 -8.96 -9.34
N GLU A 71 24.69 -7.78 -9.91
CA GLU A 71 23.53 -7.50 -10.77
C GLU A 71 23.49 -8.37 -12.03
N SER A 72 24.65 -8.69 -12.61
CA SER A 72 24.74 -9.59 -13.80
C SER A 72 24.71 -11.08 -13.46
N GLY A 73 24.84 -11.44 -12.19
CA GLY A 73 24.95 -12.84 -11.74
C GLY A 73 26.35 -13.45 -11.95
N GLU A 74 27.35 -12.64 -12.34
CA GLU A 74 28.75 -13.11 -12.43
C GLU A 74 29.35 -13.38 -11.06
N LEU A 75 28.89 -12.66 -10.04
CA LEU A 75 29.29 -12.83 -8.65
C LEU A 75 28.08 -13.22 -7.81
N GLU A 76 28.04 -14.47 -7.37
CA GLU A 76 26.98 -14.97 -6.48
C GLU A 76 27.23 -14.57 -5.03
N ILE A 77 26.19 -14.11 -4.33
CA ILE A 77 26.25 -13.82 -2.90
C ILE A 77 26.33 -15.13 -2.14
N SER A 78 27.46 -15.36 -1.47
CA SER A 78 27.74 -16.62 -0.83
C SER A 78 27.19 -16.71 0.60
N SER A 79 26.44 -17.78 0.89
CA SER A 79 25.93 -18.12 2.23
C SER A 79 27.03 -18.47 3.27
N LYS A 80 28.31 -18.39 2.90
CA LYS A 80 29.43 -18.57 3.80
C LYS A 80 29.64 -17.39 4.76
N TYR A 81 29.08 -16.23 4.43
CA TYR A 81 29.20 -15.02 5.22
C TYR A 81 28.01 -14.88 6.17
N GLU A 82 28.22 -14.19 7.29
CA GLU A 82 27.19 -13.96 8.30
C GLU A 82 26.09 -13.03 7.77
N ASP A 83 26.49 -11.98 7.07
CA ASP A 83 25.63 -10.93 6.54
C ASP A 83 26.15 -10.41 5.18
N ILE A 84 25.31 -9.63 4.48
CA ILE A 84 25.66 -9.03 3.19
C ILE A 84 26.85 -8.07 3.31
N HIS A 85 26.96 -7.36 4.42
CA HIS A 85 28.05 -6.43 4.66
C HIS A 85 29.40 -7.14 4.71
N SER A 86 29.45 -8.29 5.41
CA SER A 86 30.65 -9.13 5.47
C SER A 86 31.03 -9.72 4.11
N PHE A 87 30.02 -10.06 3.29
CA PHE A 87 30.26 -10.51 1.92
C PHE A 87 30.91 -9.40 1.07
N VAL A 88 30.33 -8.19 1.09
CA VAL A 88 30.85 -7.04 0.31
C VAL A 88 32.26 -6.67 0.79
N GLU A 89 32.47 -6.55 2.09
CA GLU A 89 33.76 -6.17 2.69
C GLU A 89 34.84 -7.20 2.40
N ALA A 90 34.55 -8.50 2.56
CA ALA A 90 35.49 -9.58 2.27
C ALA A 90 35.86 -9.61 0.77
N THR A 91 34.87 -9.50 -0.12
CA THR A 91 35.12 -9.44 -1.56
C THR A 91 36.01 -8.25 -1.94
N LEU A 92 35.78 -7.10 -1.31
CA LEU A 92 36.60 -5.90 -1.52
C LEU A 92 38.04 -6.13 -1.02
N ILE A 93 38.23 -6.73 0.15
CA ILE A 93 39.55 -7.06 0.73
C ILE A 93 40.30 -8.07 -0.14
N ASP A 94 39.63 -9.09 -0.64
CA ASP A 94 40.23 -10.09 -1.54
C ASP A 94 40.80 -9.46 -2.82
N ARG A 95 40.18 -8.36 -3.31
CA ARG A 95 40.61 -7.65 -4.52
C ARG A 95 41.66 -6.58 -4.27
N LEU A 96 41.56 -5.83 -3.17
CA LEU A 96 42.36 -4.66 -2.90
C LEU A 96 43.34 -4.78 -1.73
N GLY A 97 43.32 -5.92 -1.01
CA GLY A 97 44.18 -6.15 0.15
C GLY A 97 43.96 -5.11 1.25
N ASP A 98 45.06 -4.54 1.76
CA ASP A 98 45.03 -3.57 2.86
C ASP A 98 44.25 -2.29 2.54
N THR A 99 44.17 -1.88 1.28
CA THR A 99 43.34 -0.75 0.85
C THR A 99 41.85 -1.06 1.10
N GLY A 100 41.40 -2.27 0.79
CA GLY A 100 40.02 -2.68 1.03
C GLY A 100 39.59 -2.63 2.50
N LYS A 101 40.52 -2.92 3.43
CA LYS A 101 40.26 -2.88 4.89
C LYS A 101 39.93 -1.48 5.40
N LYS A 102 40.29 -0.42 4.64
CA LYS A 102 40.01 0.96 5.02
C LYS A 102 38.56 1.38 4.87
N LEU A 103 37.74 0.58 4.16
CA LEU A 103 36.28 0.81 4.00
C LEU A 103 35.58 0.99 5.35
N HIS A 104 35.95 0.23 6.38
CA HIS A 104 35.27 0.25 7.68
C HIS A 104 35.73 1.40 8.62
N THR A 105 36.66 2.26 8.18
CA THR A 105 37.20 3.35 9.01
C THR A 105 36.08 4.33 9.42
N GLY A 106 35.95 4.54 10.74
CA GLY A 106 34.93 5.47 11.29
C GLY A 106 33.47 5.00 11.14
N ARG A 107 33.23 3.74 10.86
CA ARG A 107 31.89 3.16 10.68
C ARG A 107 31.68 1.98 11.65
N SER A 108 30.42 1.74 12.03
CA SER A 108 30.00 0.53 12.75
C SER A 108 29.00 -0.24 11.87
N ARG A 109 28.85 -1.53 12.15
CA ARG A 109 27.75 -2.34 11.57
C ARG A 109 26.38 -1.72 11.91
N ASN A 110 26.26 -1.07 13.08
CA ASN A 110 25.00 -0.51 13.57
C ASN A 110 24.49 0.65 12.70
N ASP A 111 25.33 1.64 12.37
CA ASP A 111 24.93 2.75 11.50
C ASP A 111 24.86 2.32 10.02
N GLN A 112 25.65 1.33 9.62
CA GLN A 112 25.58 0.74 8.28
C GLN A 112 24.23 0.06 8.03
N VAL A 113 23.81 -0.88 8.88
CA VAL A 113 22.52 -1.57 8.69
C VAL A 113 21.34 -0.63 8.85
N ALA A 114 21.43 0.37 9.73
CA ALA A 114 20.40 1.40 9.85
C ALA A 114 20.23 2.23 8.57
N LEU A 115 21.35 2.55 7.89
CA LEU A 115 21.34 3.21 6.60
C LEU A 115 20.67 2.36 5.52
N ASP A 116 21.08 1.09 5.41
CA ASP A 116 20.62 0.21 4.33
C ASP A 116 19.12 -0.03 4.42
N MET A 117 18.62 -0.26 5.64
CA MET A 117 17.18 -0.37 5.88
C MET A 117 16.42 0.92 5.52
N ARG A 118 16.99 2.11 5.80
CA ARG A 118 16.37 3.38 5.39
C ARG A 118 16.37 3.56 3.88
N LEU A 119 17.49 3.28 3.21
CA LEU A 119 17.59 3.38 1.75
C LEU A 119 16.60 2.42 1.07
N PHE A 120 16.57 1.17 1.50
CA PHE A 120 15.66 0.14 0.98
C PHE A 120 14.19 0.53 1.21
N THR A 121 13.84 0.91 2.44
CA THR A 121 12.47 1.34 2.77
C THR A 121 12.06 2.58 1.98
N ARG A 122 12.95 3.58 1.85
CA ARG A 122 12.72 4.80 1.06
C ARG A 122 12.41 4.50 -0.40
N LYS A 123 13.13 3.57 -1.01
CA LYS A 123 12.89 3.08 -2.36
C LYS A 123 11.52 2.40 -2.45
N THR A 124 11.22 1.49 -1.52
CA THR A 124 9.95 0.77 -1.49
C THR A 124 8.75 1.70 -1.29
N VAL A 125 8.89 2.75 -0.47
CA VAL A 125 7.84 3.78 -0.32
C VAL A 125 7.55 4.48 -1.64
N LYS A 126 8.58 4.83 -2.42
CA LYS A 126 8.42 5.43 -3.77
C LYS A 126 7.74 4.47 -4.74
N GLU A 127 8.20 3.23 -4.79
CA GLU A 127 7.63 2.19 -5.65
C GLU A 127 6.15 1.95 -5.31
N THR A 128 5.80 1.89 -4.02
CA THR A 128 4.40 1.74 -3.58
C THR A 128 3.55 2.96 -3.96
N ASP A 129 4.08 4.19 -3.88
CA ASP A 129 3.38 5.38 -4.34
C ASP A 129 3.12 5.35 -5.85
N ASP A 130 4.07 4.87 -6.65
CA ASP A 130 3.93 4.74 -8.09
C ASP A 130 2.87 3.68 -8.45
N GLU A 131 2.85 2.52 -7.79
CA GLU A 131 1.80 1.51 -7.96
C GLU A 131 0.40 2.03 -7.57
N LEU A 132 0.30 2.84 -6.51
CA LEU A 132 -0.97 3.48 -6.15
C LEU A 132 -1.40 4.54 -7.17
N LYS A 133 -0.49 5.23 -7.85
CA LYS A 133 -0.83 6.13 -8.97
C LYS A 133 -1.44 5.36 -10.12
N GLU A 134 -0.90 4.20 -10.47
CA GLU A 134 -1.44 3.33 -11.50
C GLU A 134 -2.86 2.85 -11.13
N LEU A 135 -3.04 2.38 -9.90
CA LEU A 135 -4.36 2.00 -9.38
C LEU A 135 -5.37 3.15 -9.45
N LEU A 136 -4.97 4.35 -9.04
CA LEU A 136 -5.81 5.54 -9.11
C LEU A 136 -6.15 5.93 -10.55
N ALA A 137 -5.22 5.77 -11.49
CA ALA A 137 -5.46 6.04 -12.90
C ALA A 137 -6.52 5.07 -13.48
N VAL A 138 -6.47 3.80 -13.12
CA VAL A 138 -7.46 2.80 -13.51
C VAL A 138 -8.83 3.10 -12.91
N ILE A 139 -8.90 3.41 -11.61
CA ILE A 139 -10.17 3.80 -10.95
C ILE A 139 -10.76 5.03 -11.63
N LEU A 140 -9.94 6.03 -11.93
CA LEU A 140 -10.37 7.25 -12.62
C LEU A 140 -10.91 6.97 -14.04
N LYS A 141 -10.27 6.06 -14.78
CA LYS A 141 -10.77 5.59 -16.08
C LYS A 141 -12.17 4.99 -15.93
N ILE A 142 -12.34 4.06 -14.99
CA ILE A 142 -13.63 3.43 -14.71
C ILE A 142 -14.69 4.49 -14.33
N MET A 143 -14.33 5.45 -13.48
CA MET A 143 -15.24 6.56 -13.11
C MET A 143 -15.70 7.33 -14.34
N LYS A 144 -14.78 7.75 -15.22
CA LYS A 144 -15.10 8.52 -16.44
C LYS A 144 -16.04 7.77 -17.38
N GLU A 145 -15.88 6.47 -17.53
CA GLU A 145 -16.68 5.63 -18.41
C GLU A 145 -18.05 5.26 -17.84
N ASN A 146 -18.28 5.52 -16.55
CA ASN A 146 -19.47 5.08 -15.82
C ASN A 146 -20.22 6.18 -15.07
N THR A 147 -20.12 7.41 -15.55
CA THR A 147 -20.77 8.58 -14.96
C THR A 147 -22.30 8.50 -14.98
N GLN A 148 -22.86 7.75 -15.91
CA GLN A 148 -24.29 7.54 -16.09
C GLN A 148 -24.72 6.10 -15.78
N THR A 149 -23.82 5.26 -15.30
CA THR A 149 -24.12 3.88 -14.93
C THR A 149 -24.77 3.85 -13.55
N ILE A 150 -26.10 3.73 -13.53
CA ILE A 150 -26.90 3.70 -12.29
C ILE A 150 -26.82 2.31 -11.66
N MET A 151 -26.62 2.28 -10.35
CA MET A 151 -26.64 1.08 -9.53
C MET A 151 -27.28 1.36 -8.16
N PRO A 152 -27.72 0.32 -7.42
CA PRO A 152 -28.15 0.53 -6.05
C PRO A 152 -26.95 0.81 -5.14
N GLY A 153 -27.03 1.83 -4.30
CA GLY A 153 -26.18 1.98 -3.15
C GLY A 153 -26.68 1.14 -2.00
N PHE A 154 -25.76 0.64 -1.17
CA PHE A 154 -26.08 -0.28 -0.07
C PHE A 154 -25.69 0.28 1.29
N THR A 155 -26.54 0.05 2.28
CA THR A 155 -26.22 0.13 3.70
C THR A 155 -26.69 -1.14 4.37
N HIS A 156 -25.91 -1.72 5.29
CA HIS A 156 -26.23 -3.01 5.93
C HIS A 156 -26.48 -4.17 4.94
N LEU A 157 -25.84 -4.11 3.74
CA LEU A 157 -26.10 -5.00 2.60
C LEU A 157 -27.56 -4.98 2.11
N GLN A 158 -28.34 -3.96 2.50
CA GLN A 158 -29.66 -3.70 1.96
C GLN A 158 -29.59 -2.56 0.95
N LYS A 159 -30.40 -2.67 -0.12
CA LYS A 159 -30.52 -1.59 -1.12
C LYS A 159 -31.07 -0.34 -0.43
N ALA A 160 -30.41 0.80 -0.64
CA ALA A 160 -30.75 2.06 0.02
C ALA A 160 -31.21 3.12 -0.98
N GLN A 161 -30.29 3.73 -1.69
CA GLN A 161 -30.56 4.82 -2.64
C GLN A 161 -29.85 4.56 -3.97
N PRO A 162 -30.35 5.09 -5.11
CA PRO A 162 -29.62 4.96 -6.37
C PRO A 162 -28.39 5.86 -6.37
N ILE A 163 -27.30 5.31 -6.90
CA ILE A 163 -26.03 6.03 -7.11
C ILE A 163 -25.51 5.74 -8.51
N THR A 164 -24.45 6.42 -8.93
CA THR A 164 -23.68 6.01 -10.11
C THR A 164 -22.51 5.09 -9.70
N LEU A 165 -22.10 4.22 -10.62
CA LEU A 165 -20.87 3.44 -10.44
C LEU A 165 -19.67 4.36 -10.27
N ALA A 166 -19.60 5.49 -10.99
CA ALA A 166 -18.56 6.49 -10.82
C ALA A 166 -18.49 7.03 -9.38
N HIS A 167 -19.64 7.32 -8.76
CA HIS A 167 -19.69 7.78 -7.37
C HIS A 167 -19.16 6.72 -6.40
N HIS A 168 -19.54 5.47 -6.60
CA HIS A 168 -19.05 4.35 -5.78
C HIS A 168 -17.52 4.18 -5.89
N MET A 169 -17.01 4.15 -7.12
CA MET A 169 -15.56 4.06 -7.38
C MET A 169 -14.80 5.27 -6.84
N GLY A 170 -15.43 6.45 -6.82
CA GLY A 170 -14.88 7.67 -6.23
C GLY A 170 -14.59 7.54 -4.74
N ALA A 171 -15.34 6.73 -4.00
CA ALA A 171 -15.05 6.46 -2.58
C ALA A 171 -13.71 5.74 -2.41
N TYR A 172 -13.41 4.73 -3.25
CA TYR A 172 -12.11 4.05 -3.27
C TYR A 172 -10.98 4.95 -3.75
N PHE A 173 -11.25 5.79 -4.76
CA PHE A 173 -10.30 6.81 -5.21
C PHE A 173 -9.83 7.68 -4.03
N GLU A 174 -10.77 8.21 -3.24
CA GLU A 174 -10.44 9.03 -2.07
C GLU A 174 -9.70 8.24 -0.96
N MET A 175 -9.96 6.94 -0.80
CA MET A 175 -9.21 6.10 0.14
C MET A 175 -7.74 6.00 -0.27
N PHE A 176 -7.44 5.60 -1.50
CA PHE A 176 -6.07 5.44 -1.99
C PHE A 176 -5.33 6.78 -2.16
N LYS A 177 -6.02 7.86 -2.44
CA LYS A 177 -5.46 9.22 -2.41
C LYS A 177 -4.96 9.60 -1.01
N ARG A 178 -5.70 9.26 0.05
CA ARG A 178 -5.25 9.44 1.43
C ARG A 178 -4.07 8.53 1.78
N ASP A 179 -4.00 7.32 1.21
CA ASP A 179 -2.87 6.42 1.41
C ASP A 179 -1.59 6.99 0.81
N ARG A 180 -1.64 7.58 -0.38
CA ARG A 180 -0.50 8.29 -0.97
C ARG A 180 -0.02 9.45 -0.08
N SER A 181 -0.95 10.21 0.52
CA SER A 181 -0.58 11.26 1.47
C SER A 181 0.20 10.71 2.67
N ARG A 182 -0.19 9.54 3.20
CA ARG A 182 0.57 8.85 4.27
C ARG A 182 1.98 8.51 3.83
N LEU A 183 2.15 7.95 2.62
CA LEU A 183 3.48 7.63 2.08
C LEU A 183 4.36 8.87 1.95
N CYS A 184 3.81 9.99 1.48
CA CYS A 184 4.53 11.27 1.41
C CYS A 184 5.01 11.75 2.79
N ASP A 185 4.19 11.58 3.83
CA ASP A 185 4.55 12.01 5.18
C ASP A 185 5.61 11.10 5.81
N ILE A 186 5.54 9.80 5.57
CA ILE A 186 6.57 8.83 5.96
C ILE A 186 7.90 9.19 5.31
N TYR A 187 7.90 9.42 4.00
CA TYR A 187 9.09 9.80 3.25
C TYR A 187 9.79 11.02 3.84
N LYS A 188 9.03 12.06 4.21
CA LYS A 188 9.59 13.28 4.81
C LYS A 188 10.26 13.01 6.16
N ARG A 189 9.65 12.20 7.03
CA ARG A 189 10.20 11.89 8.35
C ARG A 189 11.39 10.96 8.31
N MET A 190 11.39 9.97 7.41
CA MET A 190 12.47 8.99 7.32
C MET A 190 13.72 9.49 6.59
N ASN A 191 13.64 10.56 5.81
CA ASN A 191 14.70 10.96 4.88
C ASN A 191 15.87 11.71 5.56
N TYR A 192 16.44 11.08 6.63
CA TYR A 192 17.62 11.55 7.35
C TYR A 192 18.66 10.42 7.46
N CYS A 193 19.94 10.76 7.20
CA CYS A 193 21.04 9.80 7.11
C CYS A 193 21.58 9.42 8.49
N PRO A 194 21.56 8.14 8.88
CA PRO A 194 22.12 7.70 10.15
C PRO A 194 23.64 7.51 10.11
N LEU A 195 24.25 7.40 8.91
CA LEU A 195 25.66 7.08 8.76
C LEU A 195 26.55 8.14 9.42
N GLY A 196 27.61 7.67 10.09
CA GLY A 196 28.45 8.48 10.95
C GLY A 196 28.01 8.52 12.41
N SER A 197 26.89 7.85 12.76
CA SER A 197 26.49 7.61 14.15
C SER A 197 27.41 6.61 14.86
N GLY A 198 28.18 5.83 14.11
CA GLY A 198 29.02 4.77 14.64
C GLY A 198 28.18 3.70 15.33
N ALA A 199 28.70 3.10 16.41
CA ALA A 199 27.93 2.11 17.18
C ALA A 199 26.74 2.76 17.93
N LEU A 200 26.94 3.98 18.49
CA LEU A 200 25.96 4.79 19.21
C LEU A 200 26.42 6.22 19.55
N ALA A 201 27.73 6.46 19.61
CA ALA A 201 28.32 7.71 20.12
C ALA A 201 29.14 8.46 19.05
N GLY A 202 28.94 8.14 17.78
CA GLY A 202 29.76 8.70 16.70
C GLY A 202 31.16 8.09 16.66
N THR A 203 32.14 8.88 16.25
CA THR A 203 33.55 8.46 16.06
C THR A 203 34.49 9.61 16.37
N THR A 204 35.77 9.30 16.59
CA THR A 204 36.85 10.31 16.78
C THR A 204 37.38 10.86 15.48
N TYR A 205 36.95 10.34 14.34
CA TYR A 205 37.36 10.87 13.02
C TYR A 205 36.49 12.08 12.64
N PRO A 206 37.01 13.07 11.93
CA PRO A 206 36.26 14.25 11.49
C PRO A 206 35.41 13.95 10.27
N LEU A 207 34.37 13.09 10.44
CA LEU A 207 33.47 12.73 9.35
C LEU A 207 32.61 13.93 8.93
N ASP A 208 32.42 14.12 7.63
CA ASP A 208 31.49 15.07 7.04
C ASP A 208 30.12 14.37 6.80
N ARG A 209 29.26 14.33 7.85
CA ARG A 209 27.97 13.66 7.82
C ARG A 209 26.98 14.35 6.87
N ASP A 210 27.09 15.68 6.72
CA ASP A 210 26.24 16.44 5.78
C ASP A 210 26.57 16.08 4.35
N TYR A 211 27.85 15.96 4.02
CA TYR A 211 28.28 15.50 2.70
C TYR A 211 27.85 14.09 2.39
N THR A 212 27.96 13.16 3.35
CA THR A 212 27.45 11.79 3.19
C THR A 212 25.94 11.77 2.94
N ALA A 213 25.19 12.56 3.70
CA ALA A 213 23.75 12.69 3.52
C ALA A 213 23.40 13.24 2.12
N GLN A 214 24.14 14.25 1.65
CA GLN A 214 23.95 14.82 0.32
C GLN A 214 24.24 13.80 -0.80
N LEU A 215 25.30 12.98 -0.69
CA LEU A 215 25.63 11.94 -1.66
C LEU A 215 24.53 10.87 -1.80
N LEU A 216 23.73 10.70 -0.77
CA LEU A 216 22.65 9.70 -0.69
C LEU A 216 21.23 10.30 -0.79
N ASP A 217 21.12 11.57 -1.20
CA ASP A 217 19.82 12.28 -1.35
C ASP A 217 18.96 12.33 -0.07
N PHE A 218 19.60 12.39 1.11
CA PHE A 218 18.93 12.68 2.37
C PHE A 218 18.83 14.19 2.61
N TYR A 219 17.85 14.62 3.42
CA TYR A 219 17.71 16.02 3.83
C TYR A 219 18.85 16.51 4.73
N GLY A 220 19.50 15.59 5.43
CA GLY A 220 20.62 15.84 6.32
C GLY A 220 20.92 14.60 7.17
N PRO A 221 21.89 14.68 8.10
CA PRO A 221 22.17 13.60 9.04
C PRO A 221 21.12 13.56 10.16
N THR A 222 20.96 12.38 10.79
CA THR A 222 20.22 12.28 12.06
C THR A 222 20.91 13.09 13.15
N LEU A 223 20.11 13.79 13.97
CA LEU A 223 20.63 14.78 14.94
C LEU A 223 21.23 14.13 16.20
N ASN A 224 20.81 12.93 16.56
CA ASN A 224 21.34 12.17 17.68
C ASN A 224 21.85 10.81 17.19
N SER A 225 23.11 10.48 17.51
CA SER A 225 23.76 9.25 17.01
C SER A 225 23.21 7.98 17.63
N MET A 226 22.70 8.04 18.86
CA MET A 226 22.08 6.88 19.53
C MET A 226 20.71 6.59 18.94
N ASP A 227 19.91 7.61 18.67
CA ASP A 227 18.63 7.53 17.97
C ASP A 227 18.85 7.07 16.52
N GLY A 228 19.87 7.60 15.82
CA GLY A 228 20.15 7.25 14.43
C GLY A 228 20.39 5.77 14.17
N VAL A 229 20.94 5.02 15.14
CA VAL A 229 21.11 3.55 15.04
C VAL A 229 19.94 2.76 15.61
N SER A 230 19.09 3.38 16.43
CA SER A 230 17.97 2.74 17.14
C SER A 230 16.64 2.89 16.45
N ASP A 231 16.41 4.00 15.75
CA ASP A 231 15.12 4.36 15.17
C ASP A 231 14.61 3.32 14.16
N ARG A 232 13.38 2.88 14.38
CA ARG A 232 12.58 2.06 13.47
C ARG A 232 11.15 2.63 13.30
N ASP A 233 10.90 3.87 13.73
CA ASP A 233 9.58 4.50 13.65
C ASP A 233 9.11 4.58 12.19
N TYR A 234 10.02 4.93 11.26
CA TYR A 234 9.72 4.98 9.83
C TYR A 234 9.24 3.65 9.27
N LEU A 235 9.77 2.54 9.80
CA LEU A 235 9.40 1.19 9.37
C LEU A 235 8.03 0.80 9.93
N ILE A 236 7.77 1.14 11.20
CA ILE A 236 6.44 0.98 11.83
C ILE A 236 5.40 1.81 11.10
N GLU A 237 5.71 3.08 10.78
CA GLU A 237 4.82 3.96 10.02
C GLU A 237 4.53 3.39 8.63
N PHE A 238 5.54 2.86 7.94
CA PHE A 238 5.33 2.29 6.61
C PHE A 238 4.50 1.00 6.66
N LEU A 239 4.78 0.09 7.60
CA LEU A 239 3.95 -1.11 7.81
C LEU A 239 2.51 -0.75 8.20
N SER A 240 2.31 0.34 8.96
CA SER A 240 0.97 0.87 9.27
C SER A 240 0.26 1.41 8.03
N ALA A 241 0.97 2.14 7.17
CA ALA A 241 0.43 2.60 5.89
C ALA A 241 0.06 1.43 4.98
N LEU A 242 0.95 0.43 4.83
CA LEU A 242 0.67 -0.79 4.06
C LEU A 242 -0.53 -1.55 4.63
N SER A 243 -0.65 -1.63 5.96
CA SER A 243 -1.82 -2.24 6.62
C SER A 243 -3.11 -1.50 6.26
N THR A 244 -3.07 -0.17 6.17
CA THR A 244 -4.23 0.64 5.78
C THR A 244 -4.56 0.45 4.29
N ILE A 245 -3.57 0.43 3.40
CA ILE A 245 -3.74 0.13 1.98
C ILE A 245 -4.39 -1.26 1.80
N MET A 246 -3.85 -2.27 2.47
CA MET A 246 -4.38 -3.63 2.41
C MET A 246 -5.81 -3.72 2.96
N MET A 247 -6.16 -2.96 3.98
CA MET A 247 -7.54 -2.86 4.48
C MET A 247 -8.48 -2.27 3.40
N HIS A 248 -8.05 -1.22 2.70
CA HIS A 248 -8.84 -0.65 1.61
C HIS A 248 -9.00 -1.64 0.44
N LEU A 249 -7.92 -2.32 0.04
CA LEU A 249 -7.97 -3.38 -0.97
C LEU A 249 -8.86 -4.54 -0.54
N SER A 250 -8.81 -4.94 0.73
CA SER A 250 -9.66 -6.01 1.29
C SER A 250 -11.14 -5.65 1.22
N ARG A 251 -11.52 -4.42 1.57
CA ARG A 251 -12.90 -3.94 1.45
C ARG A 251 -13.37 -3.92 0.01
N PHE A 252 -12.54 -3.43 -0.90
CA PHE A 252 -12.87 -3.40 -2.32
C PHE A 252 -12.97 -4.82 -2.90
N SER A 253 -12.07 -5.72 -2.51
CA SER A 253 -12.13 -7.14 -2.87
C SER A 253 -13.44 -7.79 -2.43
N GLU A 254 -13.90 -7.51 -1.21
CA GLU A 254 -15.18 -8.04 -0.68
C GLU A 254 -16.34 -7.60 -1.58
N GLU A 255 -16.41 -6.33 -1.97
CA GLU A 255 -17.47 -5.86 -2.86
C GLU A 255 -17.39 -6.49 -4.25
N ILE A 256 -16.17 -6.66 -4.82
CA ILE A 256 -16.00 -7.35 -6.10
C ILE A 256 -16.46 -8.80 -6.01
N ILE A 257 -16.15 -9.52 -4.91
CA ILE A 257 -16.60 -10.90 -4.69
C ILE A 257 -18.12 -10.97 -4.65
N ILE A 258 -18.77 -10.06 -3.92
CA ILE A 258 -20.24 -9.96 -3.85
C ILE A 258 -20.79 -9.65 -5.25
N TRP A 259 -20.24 -8.66 -5.95
CA TRP A 259 -20.70 -8.23 -7.27
C TRP A 259 -20.53 -9.30 -8.36
N ASN A 260 -19.49 -10.14 -8.22
CA ASN A 260 -19.22 -11.23 -9.15
C ASN A 260 -20.05 -12.49 -8.86
N SER A 261 -20.77 -12.56 -7.73
CA SER A 261 -21.59 -13.71 -7.36
C SER A 261 -22.74 -13.93 -8.34
N ASN A 262 -23.26 -15.17 -8.41
CA ASN A 262 -24.41 -15.52 -9.24
C ASN A 262 -25.68 -14.75 -8.88
N GLU A 263 -25.78 -14.29 -7.64
CA GLU A 263 -26.91 -13.53 -7.10
C GLU A 263 -26.88 -12.06 -7.54
N TYR A 264 -25.69 -11.44 -7.59
CA TYR A 264 -25.56 -10.03 -7.96
C TYR A 264 -25.26 -9.83 -9.44
N GLN A 265 -24.28 -10.53 -10.00
CA GLN A 265 -23.87 -10.44 -11.41
C GLN A 265 -23.59 -9.01 -11.91
N PHE A 266 -23.14 -8.13 -11.03
CA PHE A 266 -22.84 -6.73 -11.38
C PHE A 266 -21.55 -6.60 -12.17
N VAL A 267 -20.60 -7.53 -11.96
CA VAL A 267 -19.31 -7.57 -12.64
C VAL A 267 -18.98 -8.96 -13.14
N GLU A 268 -18.14 -9.02 -14.15
CA GLU A 268 -17.47 -10.24 -14.61
C GLU A 268 -15.96 -9.98 -14.59
N ILE A 269 -15.23 -10.77 -13.79
CA ILE A 269 -13.77 -10.72 -13.74
C ILE A 269 -13.23 -11.39 -15.00
N ASP A 270 -12.17 -10.83 -15.60
CA ASP A 270 -11.52 -11.40 -16.77
C ASP A 270 -10.94 -12.81 -16.48
N ASP A 271 -10.91 -13.67 -17.49
CA ASP A 271 -10.38 -15.03 -17.38
C ASP A 271 -8.92 -15.07 -16.91
N ALA A 272 -8.13 -14.05 -17.27
CA ALA A 272 -6.74 -13.94 -16.87
C ALA A 272 -6.57 -13.70 -15.34
N TYR A 273 -7.62 -13.26 -14.65
CA TYR A 273 -7.64 -12.98 -13.20
C TYR A 273 -8.62 -13.89 -12.44
N SER A 274 -9.01 -14.99 -13.01
CA SER A 274 -9.96 -15.95 -12.44
C SER A 274 -9.42 -17.37 -12.54
N THR A 275 -9.93 -18.27 -11.72
CA THR A 275 -9.68 -19.70 -11.87
C THR A 275 -10.96 -20.48 -12.06
N GLY A 276 -10.85 -21.67 -12.67
CA GLY A 276 -11.94 -22.60 -12.82
C GLY A 276 -11.99 -23.66 -11.72
N SER A 277 -12.89 -24.61 -11.88
CA SER A 277 -12.96 -25.80 -11.03
C SER A 277 -12.58 -27.02 -11.84
N SER A 278 -11.78 -27.91 -11.26
CA SER A 278 -11.41 -29.19 -11.91
C SER A 278 -12.60 -30.16 -12.09
N ILE A 279 -13.70 -29.94 -11.34
CA ILE A 279 -14.88 -30.81 -11.34
C ILE A 279 -16.14 -30.11 -11.85
N MET A 280 -16.20 -28.78 -11.79
CA MET A 280 -17.37 -27.99 -12.17
C MET A 280 -17.01 -27.06 -13.34
N PRO A 281 -17.25 -27.46 -14.62
CA PRO A 281 -16.76 -26.73 -15.78
C PRO A 281 -17.39 -25.33 -15.95
N GLN A 282 -18.53 -25.07 -15.31
CA GLN A 282 -19.21 -23.77 -15.34
C GLN A 282 -18.70 -22.77 -14.29
N LYS A 283 -17.85 -23.21 -13.35
CA LYS A 283 -17.43 -22.39 -12.20
C LYS A 283 -16.25 -21.51 -12.54
N LYS A 284 -16.38 -20.23 -12.23
CA LYS A 284 -15.35 -19.21 -12.35
C LYS A 284 -15.21 -18.48 -11.01
N ASN A 285 -14.02 -18.54 -10.39
CA ASN A 285 -13.79 -18.07 -9.04
C ASN A 285 -13.07 -16.70 -9.04
N PRO A 286 -13.40 -15.81 -8.11
CA PRO A 286 -12.73 -14.51 -7.94
C PRO A 286 -11.46 -14.62 -7.08
N ASP A 287 -10.56 -15.58 -7.39
CA ASP A 287 -9.44 -15.97 -6.50
C ASP A 287 -8.51 -14.81 -6.19
N ILE A 288 -8.26 -13.89 -7.13
CA ILE A 288 -7.39 -12.74 -6.89
C ILE A 288 -7.97 -11.84 -5.81
N ALA A 289 -9.26 -11.53 -5.89
CA ALA A 289 -9.94 -10.74 -4.86
C ALA A 289 -9.92 -11.44 -3.49
N GLU A 290 -10.15 -12.77 -3.46
CA GLU A 290 -10.11 -13.57 -2.24
C GLU A 290 -8.71 -13.59 -1.62
N LEU A 291 -7.66 -13.79 -2.43
CA LEU A 291 -6.27 -13.81 -1.96
C LEU A 291 -5.81 -12.44 -1.46
N VAL A 292 -6.18 -11.35 -2.13
CA VAL A 292 -5.89 -9.98 -1.65
C VAL A 292 -6.54 -9.74 -0.29
N ARG A 293 -7.81 -10.12 -0.13
CA ARG A 293 -8.52 -10.08 1.15
C ARG A 293 -7.80 -10.91 2.23
N GLY A 294 -7.40 -12.13 1.91
CA GLY A 294 -6.71 -13.03 2.84
C GLY A 294 -5.32 -12.56 3.24
N LYS A 295 -4.52 -12.06 2.28
CA LYS A 295 -3.15 -11.57 2.51
C LYS A 295 -3.07 -10.32 3.39
N THR A 296 -4.18 -9.61 3.58
CA THR A 296 -4.27 -8.46 4.50
C THR A 296 -3.83 -8.83 5.92
N GLY A 297 -4.24 -10.00 6.42
CA GLY A 297 -3.84 -10.47 7.75
C GLY A 297 -2.34 -10.70 7.90
N ARG A 298 -1.65 -11.08 6.81
CA ARG A 298 -0.19 -11.26 6.81
C ARG A 298 0.55 -9.93 7.05
N VAL A 299 0.12 -8.86 6.38
CA VAL A 299 0.70 -7.51 6.56
C VAL A 299 0.40 -6.95 7.95
N TYR A 300 -0.81 -7.20 8.49
CA TYR A 300 -1.14 -6.84 9.88
C TYR A 300 -0.24 -7.56 10.89
N GLY A 301 0.04 -8.85 10.65
CA GLY A 301 0.95 -9.64 11.47
C GLY A 301 2.35 -9.05 11.51
N ALA A 302 2.88 -8.59 10.38
CA ALA A 302 4.20 -7.97 10.30
C ALA A 302 4.27 -6.67 11.14
N LEU A 303 3.27 -5.79 11.03
CA LEU A 303 3.19 -4.58 11.86
C LEU A 303 3.15 -4.92 13.36
N MET A 304 2.32 -5.86 13.75
CA MET A 304 2.18 -6.25 15.16
C MET A 304 3.47 -6.88 15.70
N SER A 305 4.15 -7.68 14.89
CA SER A 305 5.44 -8.28 15.24
C SER A 305 6.51 -7.23 15.47
N LEU A 306 6.65 -6.24 14.57
CA LEU A 306 7.63 -5.17 14.72
C LEU A 306 7.36 -4.29 15.95
N LEU A 307 6.10 -3.92 16.19
CA LEU A 307 5.70 -3.19 17.40
C LEU A 307 6.06 -3.98 18.67
N THR A 308 5.88 -5.29 18.64
CA THR A 308 6.21 -6.19 19.76
C THR A 308 7.72 -6.30 19.95
N THR A 309 8.50 -6.39 18.90
CA THR A 309 9.97 -6.42 18.95
C THR A 309 10.50 -5.13 19.58
N MET A 310 10.02 -3.98 19.14
CA MET A 310 10.55 -2.68 19.56
C MET A 310 10.13 -2.24 20.96
N LYS A 311 8.99 -2.69 21.48
CA LYS A 311 8.35 -2.17 22.72
C LYS A 311 9.17 -2.20 24.01
N GLY A 312 10.21 -3.00 24.11
CA GLY A 312 10.87 -3.25 25.38
C GLY A 312 12.39 -3.27 25.31
N ILE A 313 12.99 -3.02 24.16
CA ILE A 313 14.44 -2.99 23.99
C ILE A 313 15.02 -1.63 24.44
N PRO A 314 16.23 -1.63 25.06
CA PRO A 314 16.92 -0.39 25.41
C PRO A 314 17.45 0.34 24.19
N LEU A 315 17.93 1.58 24.39
CA LEU A 315 18.50 2.41 23.33
C LEU A 315 19.72 1.80 22.63
N ALA A 316 20.10 2.39 21.53
CA ALA A 316 21.09 1.97 20.57
C ALA A 316 20.66 0.69 19.84
N TYR A 317 21.52 -0.28 19.64
CA TYR A 317 21.25 -1.49 18.90
C TYR A 317 21.23 -2.72 19.78
N ASN A 318 20.22 -3.54 19.62
CA ASN A 318 20.10 -4.88 20.21
C ASN A 318 19.82 -5.88 19.08
N LYS A 319 20.25 -7.13 19.24
CA LYS A 319 20.10 -8.16 18.20
C LYS A 319 18.64 -8.43 17.82
N ASP A 320 17.69 -8.13 18.72
CA ASP A 320 16.25 -8.13 18.48
C ASP A 320 15.86 -7.35 17.21
N MET A 321 16.57 -6.28 16.90
CA MET A 321 16.34 -5.47 15.70
C MET A 321 16.65 -6.20 14.39
N GLN A 322 17.27 -7.39 14.42
CA GLN A 322 17.43 -8.21 13.23
C GLN A 322 16.09 -8.70 12.68
N GLU A 323 15.09 -8.85 13.58
CA GLU A 323 13.73 -9.26 13.24
C GLU A 323 12.95 -8.19 12.43
N ASP A 324 13.48 -6.98 12.31
CA ASP A 324 12.86 -5.90 11.53
C ASP A 324 12.82 -6.21 10.02
N LYS A 325 13.74 -7.06 9.51
CA LYS A 325 13.98 -7.26 8.08
C LYS A 325 12.99 -8.23 7.42
N GLU A 326 12.93 -9.47 7.91
CA GLU A 326 12.13 -10.52 7.28
C GLU A 326 10.66 -10.13 7.24
N LEU A 327 10.14 -9.60 8.35
CA LEU A 327 8.76 -9.13 8.48
C LEU A 327 8.45 -7.99 7.51
N ALA A 328 9.36 -7.01 7.43
CA ALA A 328 9.18 -5.85 6.55
C ALA A 328 9.26 -6.27 5.08
N PHE A 329 10.26 -7.04 4.69
CA PHE A 329 10.43 -7.50 3.31
C PHE A 329 9.23 -8.32 2.84
N ASP A 330 8.73 -9.21 3.68
CA ASP A 330 7.56 -10.01 3.37
C ASP A 330 6.30 -9.16 3.20
N ALA A 331 6.09 -8.18 4.09
CA ALA A 331 4.97 -7.26 4.00
C ALA A 331 5.05 -6.37 2.74
N PHE A 332 6.25 -5.89 2.38
CA PHE A 332 6.49 -5.07 1.20
C PHE A 332 6.14 -5.85 -0.08
N ASP A 333 6.70 -7.04 -0.25
CA ASP A 333 6.45 -7.89 -1.41
C ASP A 333 4.97 -8.29 -1.50
N THR A 334 4.36 -8.62 -0.37
CA THR A 334 2.94 -8.98 -0.29
C THR A 334 2.05 -7.82 -0.72
N ALA A 335 2.27 -6.61 -0.19
CA ALA A 335 1.47 -5.44 -0.51
C ALA A 335 1.63 -5.04 -1.98
N LYS A 336 2.87 -4.96 -2.50
CA LYS A 336 3.16 -4.66 -3.90
C LYS A 336 2.48 -5.65 -4.83
N GLY A 337 2.64 -6.95 -4.59
CA GLY A 337 1.99 -7.98 -5.40
C GLY A 337 0.46 -7.86 -5.39
N CYS A 338 -0.14 -7.52 -4.23
CA CYS A 338 -1.58 -7.31 -4.13
C CYS A 338 -2.05 -6.07 -4.90
N ILE A 339 -1.34 -4.93 -4.80
CA ILE A 339 -1.70 -3.69 -5.53
C ILE A 339 -1.64 -3.94 -7.04
N ALA A 340 -0.55 -4.52 -7.53
CA ALA A 340 -0.34 -4.77 -8.96
C ALA A 340 -1.40 -5.72 -9.54
N LEU A 341 -1.65 -6.87 -8.88
CA LEU A 341 -2.65 -7.84 -9.33
C LEU A 341 -4.07 -7.27 -9.26
N PHE A 342 -4.39 -6.53 -8.20
CA PHE A 342 -5.68 -5.89 -8.04
C PHE A 342 -5.93 -4.83 -9.12
N THR A 343 -4.93 -4.03 -9.44
CA THR A 343 -4.99 -3.02 -10.50
C THR A 343 -5.31 -3.65 -11.85
N GLY A 344 -4.58 -4.70 -12.23
CA GLY A 344 -4.83 -5.43 -13.48
C GLY A 344 -6.22 -6.09 -13.52
N MET A 345 -6.67 -6.65 -12.40
CA MET A 345 -7.99 -7.27 -12.30
C MET A 345 -9.11 -6.26 -12.56
N ILE A 346 -9.07 -5.08 -11.93
CA ILE A 346 -10.14 -4.08 -12.10
C ILE A 346 -10.06 -3.36 -13.46
N ASP A 347 -8.87 -3.24 -14.07
CA ASP A 347 -8.72 -2.62 -15.39
C ASP A 347 -9.37 -3.43 -16.52
N THR A 348 -9.41 -4.75 -16.36
CA THR A 348 -9.99 -5.68 -17.34
C THR A 348 -11.41 -6.14 -17.01
N MET A 349 -11.90 -5.80 -15.80
CA MET A 349 -13.21 -6.22 -15.31
C MET A 349 -14.35 -5.58 -16.13
N LYS A 350 -15.37 -6.38 -16.45
CA LYS A 350 -16.58 -5.91 -17.14
C LYS A 350 -17.66 -5.55 -16.14
N PHE A 351 -18.37 -4.45 -16.41
CA PHE A 351 -19.51 -3.99 -15.62
C PHE A 351 -20.83 -4.26 -16.34
N ASN A 352 -21.72 -5.03 -15.73
CA ASN A 352 -23.02 -5.39 -16.27
C ASN A 352 -24.06 -4.31 -15.97
N LYS A 353 -23.99 -3.20 -16.74
CA LYS A 353 -24.77 -1.96 -16.52
C LYS A 353 -26.27 -2.19 -16.44
N ASP A 354 -26.81 -3.06 -17.31
CA ASP A 354 -28.24 -3.39 -17.33
C ASP A 354 -28.70 -4.13 -16.06
N VAL A 355 -27.85 -5.06 -15.55
CA VAL A 355 -28.11 -5.77 -14.31
C VAL A 355 -28.10 -4.83 -13.11
N MET A 356 -27.10 -3.92 -13.06
CA MET A 356 -27.02 -2.88 -12.04
C MET A 356 -28.26 -2.01 -12.05
N ARG A 357 -28.67 -1.51 -13.24
CA ARG A 357 -29.86 -0.67 -13.43
C ARG A 357 -31.13 -1.38 -12.98
N LYS A 358 -31.34 -2.62 -13.45
CA LYS A 358 -32.49 -3.43 -13.06
C LYS A 358 -32.54 -3.65 -11.55
N SER A 359 -31.37 -3.87 -10.94
CA SER A 359 -31.27 -4.06 -9.49
C SER A 359 -31.62 -2.77 -8.72
N ALA A 360 -31.29 -1.59 -9.24
CA ALA A 360 -31.67 -0.32 -8.65
C ALA A 360 -33.18 -0.13 -8.67
N ASN A 361 -33.85 -0.41 -9.79
CA ASN A 361 -35.30 -0.29 -9.93
C ASN A 361 -36.05 -1.24 -8.97
N ASN A 362 -35.59 -2.46 -8.79
CA ASN A 362 -36.27 -3.51 -8.01
C ASN A 362 -36.00 -3.43 -6.50
N GLY A 363 -35.75 -2.28 -5.91
CA GLY A 363 -35.38 -2.22 -4.49
C GLY A 363 -35.99 -1.03 -3.75
N PHE A 364 -37.00 -0.39 -4.32
CA PHE A 364 -37.60 0.83 -3.76
C PHE A 364 -36.55 1.92 -3.45
N THR A 365 -35.47 1.95 -4.21
CA THR A 365 -34.34 2.86 -3.96
C THR A 365 -34.71 4.33 -4.13
N ASN A 366 -35.82 4.60 -4.85
CA ASN A 366 -36.45 5.90 -5.06
C ASN A 366 -37.52 6.27 -4.03
N ALA A 367 -37.77 5.44 -3.02
CA ALA A 367 -38.79 5.72 -2.01
C ALA A 367 -38.54 7.03 -1.25
N THR A 368 -37.27 7.34 -0.96
CA THR A 368 -36.90 8.63 -0.34
C THR A 368 -37.25 9.81 -1.23
N ASP A 369 -37.05 9.68 -2.55
CA ASP A 369 -37.35 10.72 -3.53
C ASP A 369 -38.85 10.95 -3.66
N ALA A 370 -39.67 9.89 -3.53
CA ALA A 370 -41.12 9.99 -3.44
C ALA A 370 -41.58 10.74 -2.17
N ALA A 371 -40.90 10.52 -1.04
CA ALA A 371 -41.16 11.26 0.19
C ALA A 371 -40.78 12.74 0.04
N ASP A 372 -39.60 13.03 -0.54
CA ASP A 372 -39.12 14.38 -0.81
C ASP A 372 -40.06 15.12 -1.78
N TYR A 373 -40.63 14.43 -2.78
CA TYR A 373 -41.64 14.98 -3.67
C TYR A 373 -42.87 15.51 -2.89
N LEU A 374 -43.39 14.68 -1.98
CA LEU A 374 -44.52 15.06 -1.13
C LEU A 374 -44.17 16.24 -0.21
N VAL A 375 -42.95 16.28 0.31
CA VAL A 375 -42.48 17.41 1.12
C VAL A 375 -42.43 18.71 0.32
N LYS A 376 -41.97 18.67 -0.94
CA LYS A 376 -41.96 19.82 -1.85
C LYS A 376 -43.37 20.28 -2.18
N LYS A 377 -44.38 19.41 -2.11
CA LYS A 377 -45.80 19.74 -2.26
C LYS A 377 -46.47 20.20 -0.94
N GLY A 378 -45.69 20.37 0.14
CA GLY A 378 -46.13 20.92 1.42
C GLY A 378 -46.54 19.89 2.49
N VAL A 379 -46.34 18.60 2.26
CA VAL A 379 -46.60 17.55 3.28
C VAL A 379 -45.45 17.52 4.28
N PRO A 380 -45.72 17.53 5.59
CA PRO A 380 -44.65 17.36 6.59
C PRO A 380 -43.86 16.06 6.38
N PHE A 381 -42.54 16.08 6.57
CA PHE A 381 -41.66 14.93 6.28
C PHE A 381 -42.10 13.61 6.96
N ARG A 382 -42.53 13.69 8.23
CA ARG A 382 -43.01 12.51 8.96
C ARG A 382 -44.24 11.87 8.33
N ASP A 383 -45.16 12.70 7.85
CA ASP A 383 -46.37 12.26 7.17
C ASP A 383 -46.04 11.71 5.77
N ALA A 384 -45.17 12.39 5.03
CA ALA A 384 -44.68 11.93 3.73
C ALA A 384 -44.00 10.55 3.85
N HIS A 385 -43.13 10.36 4.85
CA HIS A 385 -42.49 9.08 5.13
C HIS A 385 -43.54 7.98 5.42
N GLY A 386 -44.59 8.28 6.22
CA GLY A 386 -45.65 7.34 6.50
C GLY A 386 -46.50 7.00 5.26
N ILE A 387 -46.75 7.97 4.37
CA ILE A 387 -47.45 7.75 3.09
C ILE A 387 -46.64 6.82 2.19
N VAL A 388 -45.32 7.11 2.01
CA VAL A 388 -44.47 6.28 1.17
C VAL A 388 -44.26 4.89 1.76
N GLY A 389 -44.23 4.73 3.10
CA GLY A 389 -44.23 3.43 3.73
C GLY A 389 -45.41 2.57 3.33
N ARG A 390 -46.62 3.16 3.21
CA ARG A 390 -47.82 2.46 2.72
C ARG A 390 -47.73 2.11 1.22
N ILE A 391 -47.11 3.00 0.42
CA ILE A 391 -46.88 2.71 -1.00
C ILE A 391 -45.94 1.51 -1.16
N VAL A 392 -44.85 1.48 -0.41
CA VAL A 392 -43.89 0.34 -0.43
C VAL A 392 -44.58 -0.97 -0.03
N LEU A 393 -45.41 -0.97 1.03
CA LEU A 393 -46.20 -2.14 1.41
C LEU A 393 -47.15 -2.60 0.30
N TYR A 394 -47.86 -1.66 -0.31
CA TYR A 394 -48.75 -1.95 -1.45
C TYR A 394 -47.99 -2.57 -2.63
N CYS A 395 -46.82 -2.02 -2.96
CA CYS A 395 -45.96 -2.53 -4.03
C CYS A 395 -45.44 -3.94 -3.72
N ILE A 396 -45.06 -4.22 -2.46
CA ILE A 396 -44.63 -5.55 -2.02
C ILE A 396 -45.75 -6.55 -2.20
N ASP A 397 -46.97 -6.22 -1.76
CA ASP A 397 -48.16 -7.12 -1.85
C ASP A 397 -48.53 -7.43 -3.31
N LYS A 398 -48.32 -6.46 -4.21
CA LYS A 398 -48.58 -6.59 -5.65
C LYS A 398 -47.42 -7.17 -6.44
N GLY A 399 -46.22 -7.22 -5.88
CA GLY A 399 -44.97 -7.61 -6.59
C GLY A 399 -44.54 -6.66 -7.69
N ILE A 400 -44.79 -5.35 -7.53
CA ILE A 400 -44.46 -4.26 -8.49
C ILE A 400 -43.47 -3.25 -7.89
N ALA A 401 -42.82 -2.42 -8.73
CA ALA A 401 -42.08 -1.27 -8.28
C ALA A 401 -42.99 -0.04 -8.10
N ILE A 402 -42.48 1.02 -7.45
CA ILE A 402 -43.24 2.29 -7.29
C ILE A 402 -43.55 2.90 -8.66
N ASP A 403 -42.63 2.78 -9.59
CA ASP A 403 -42.73 3.32 -10.96
C ASP A 403 -43.83 2.60 -11.80
N ASP A 404 -44.24 1.39 -11.38
CA ASP A 404 -45.25 0.62 -12.08
C ASP A 404 -46.69 0.94 -11.60
N MET A 405 -46.80 1.76 -10.54
CA MET A 405 -48.13 2.21 -10.06
C MET A 405 -48.75 3.20 -11.00
N SER A 406 -50.08 3.15 -11.17
CA SER A 406 -50.83 4.20 -11.82
C SER A 406 -51.00 5.44 -10.93
N ILE A 407 -51.20 6.61 -11.55
CA ILE A 407 -51.47 7.84 -10.79
C ILE A 407 -52.71 7.72 -9.90
N ASP A 408 -53.74 6.95 -10.32
CA ASP A 408 -54.96 6.74 -9.55
C ASP A 408 -54.69 5.91 -8.29
N GLU A 409 -53.82 4.91 -8.38
CA GLU A 409 -53.39 4.11 -7.20
C GLU A 409 -52.58 4.98 -6.23
N LEU A 410 -51.68 5.83 -6.71
CA LEU A 410 -50.94 6.78 -5.88
C LEU A 410 -51.87 7.79 -5.20
N LYS A 411 -52.82 8.35 -5.94
CA LYS A 411 -53.85 9.28 -5.41
C LYS A 411 -54.79 8.67 -4.42
N ALA A 412 -55.08 7.35 -4.54
CA ALA A 412 -55.88 6.63 -3.55
C ALA A 412 -55.17 6.55 -2.17
N ILE A 413 -53.85 6.57 -2.13
CA ILE A 413 -53.04 6.61 -0.92
C ILE A 413 -52.84 8.04 -0.39
N SER A 414 -52.58 8.98 -1.29
CA SER A 414 -52.51 10.42 -0.98
C SER A 414 -52.93 11.25 -2.17
N PRO A 415 -53.95 12.16 -2.05
CA PRO A 415 -54.43 13.01 -3.14
C PRO A 415 -53.39 14.06 -3.59
N VAL A 416 -52.30 14.23 -2.91
CA VAL A 416 -51.24 15.18 -3.22
C VAL A 416 -50.39 14.77 -4.42
N PHE A 417 -50.39 13.48 -4.80
CA PHE A 417 -49.69 13.01 -5.98
C PHE A 417 -50.31 13.54 -7.28
N GLU A 418 -49.45 13.98 -8.17
CA GLU A 418 -49.76 14.42 -9.52
C GLU A 418 -48.88 13.69 -10.54
N GLU A 419 -49.14 13.80 -11.84
CA GLU A 419 -48.39 13.08 -12.90
C GLU A 419 -46.90 13.34 -12.88
N ASP A 420 -46.45 14.50 -12.40
CA ASP A 420 -45.05 14.88 -12.29
C ASP A 420 -44.25 14.05 -11.26
N VAL A 421 -44.94 13.24 -10.49
CA VAL A 421 -44.25 12.28 -9.56
C VAL A 421 -43.37 11.29 -10.31
N PHE A 422 -43.82 10.79 -11.48
CA PHE A 422 -43.04 9.81 -12.24
C PHE A 422 -41.70 10.37 -12.74
N ASP A 423 -41.68 11.65 -13.12
CA ASP A 423 -40.42 12.32 -13.44
C ASP A 423 -39.53 12.49 -12.18
N ALA A 424 -40.15 12.83 -11.03
CA ALA A 424 -39.44 13.11 -9.81
C ALA A 424 -38.78 11.84 -9.21
N ILE A 425 -39.41 10.68 -9.38
CA ILE A 425 -38.91 9.37 -8.85
C ILE A 425 -38.14 8.55 -9.90
N SER A 426 -37.99 9.06 -11.13
CA SER A 426 -37.15 8.35 -12.11
C SER A 426 -35.72 8.21 -11.61
N MET A 427 -35.05 7.11 -11.90
CA MET A 427 -33.68 6.87 -11.41
C MET A 427 -32.70 7.95 -11.86
N GLU A 428 -32.88 8.50 -13.05
CA GLU A 428 -32.11 9.61 -13.59
C GLU A 428 -32.28 10.89 -12.75
N THR A 429 -33.54 11.24 -12.43
CA THR A 429 -33.83 12.41 -11.59
C THR A 429 -33.33 12.20 -10.17
N CYS A 430 -33.56 11.01 -9.59
CA CYS A 430 -33.06 10.66 -8.27
C CYS A 430 -31.55 10.86 -8.14
N VAL A 431 -30.76 10.47 -9.15
CA VAL A 431 -29.31 10.66 -9.16
C VAL A 431 -28.94 12.10 -9.46
N SER A 432 -29.56 12.75 -10.47
CA SER A 432 -29.16 14.08 -10.95
C SER A 432 -29.52 15.21 -10.00
N THR A 433 -30.55 15.04 -9.16
CA THR A 433 -30.99 16.06 -8.20
C THR A 433 -30.24 16.02 -6.86
N ARG A 434 -29.37 15.04 -6.62
CA ARG A 434 -28.52 14.99 -5.42
C ARG A 434 -27.52 16.13 -5.43
N CYS A 435 -27.54 16.98 -4.40
CA CYS A 435 -26.66 18.15 -4.28
C CYS A 435 -25.29 17.83 -3.65
N THR A 436 -24.89 16.56 -3.62
CA THR A 436 -23.63 16.13 -3.01
C THR A 436 -22.48 16.27 -4.01
N VAL A 437 -21.38 16.86 -3.59
CA VAL A 437 -20.13 16.88 -4.35
C VAL A 437 -19.73 15.46 -4.75
N CYS A 438 -19.31 15.26 -5.99
CA CYS A 438 -18.89 13.98 -6.58
C CYS A 438 -20.00 13.01 -7.04
N LEU A 439 -21.28 13.25 -6.81
CA LEU A 439 -22.32 12.40 -7.42
C LEU A 439 -22.46 12.69 -8.92
N LEU A 440 -22.36 13.98 -9.29
CA LEU A 440 -22.40 14.48 -10.67
C LEU A 440 -21.00 14.80 -11.22
N TYR A 441 -20.02 15.05 -10.35
CA TYR A 441 -18.64 15.34 -10.73
C TYR A 441 -17.88 14.03 -10.92
N THR A 442 -17.64 13.71 -12.12
CA THR A 442 -16.94 12.51 -12.59
C THR A 442 -15.54 12.83 -13.09
N SER A 443 -15.13 14.09 -12.99
CA SER A 443 -13.73 14.49 -13.15
C SER A 443 -13.16 14.90 -11.80
N PRO A 444 -11.94 14.45 -11.46
CA PRO A 444 -11.20 15.06 -10.36
C PRO A 444 -11.14 16.56 -10.59
N SER A 445 -11.32 17.31 -9.52
CA SER A 445 -11.07 18.76 -9.52
C SER A 445 -9.62 19.01 -9.97
N PRO A 446 -9.31 20.18 -10.59
CA PRO A 446 -7.91 20.58 -10.83
C PRO A 446 -7.02 20.59 -9.57
N ARG A 447 -7.62 20.44 -8.38
CA ARG A 447 -6.89 20.23 -7.10
C ARG A 447 -6.45 18.80 -6.87
N ASP A 448 -6.85 17.86 -7.72
CA ASP A 448 -6.58 16.41 -7.61
C ASP A 448 -5.52 15.94 -8.61
N SER A 449 -4.93 16.86 -9.37
CA SER A 449 -3.81 16.65 -10.30
C SER A 449 -2.45 16.85 -9.62
#